data_5f92db99a533935e17cbad54ba347840
#
_entry.id   5f92db99a533935e17cbad54ba347840
#
_cell.length_a   1.000
_cell.length_b   1.000
_cell.length_c   1.000
_cell.angle_alpha   90.00
_cell.angle_beta   90.00
_cell.angle_gamma   90.00
#
_symmetry.space_group_name_H-M   'P 1'
#
loop_
_entity.id
_entity.type
_entity.pdbx_description
1 polymer ?
#
loop_
_entity_poly.entity_id
_entity_poly.type
_entity_poly.pdbx_seq_one_letter_code
_entity_poly.pdbx_strand_id
1 'polypeptide(L)'
;MLIRTSIKTINQKLKDNPSWNTLDIGCGYHEFKGKINNLIGIDPYNDAADICVPLLDYHPEERYDAMLALGSINFGSTDKIFAELEHAVSLCNPGAVMFFRANPGLPHDKDESNWISFYPWDANFVVNCADQLGVDILDIRTDSHKNRLYFVWRTK
;
A
#
# COMPACT_ATOMS: atom_id res chain seq x y z
N MET A 1 -23.06 -0.49 -6.95
CA MET A 1 -21.60 -0.30 -6.79
C MET A 1 -21.05 -1.34 -5.82
N LEU A 2 -20.26 -2.28 -6.31
CA LEU A 2 -19.61 -3.27 -5.46
C LEU A 2 -18.50 -2.58 -4.65
N ILE A 3 -18.69 -2.47 -3.36
CA ILE A 3 -17.67 -1.92 -2.47
C ILE A 3 -16.57 -2.97 -2.33
N ARG A 4 -15.34 -2.60 -2.63
CA ARG A 4 -14.16 -3.46 -2.48
C ARG A 4 -14.08 -3.97 -1.04
N THR A 5 -13.95 -5.27 -0.87
CA THR A 5 -13.88 -5.88 0.47
C THR A 5 -12.67 -5.34 1.25
N SER A 6 -11.54 -5.16 0.59
CA SER A 6 -10.34 -4.55 1.18
C SER A 6 -10.60 -3.15 1.73
N ILE A 7 -11.30 -2.30 0.97
CA ILE A 7 -11.62 -0.92 1.39
C ILE A 7 -12.50 -0.91 2.64
N LYS A 8 -13.49 -1.81 2.73
CA LYS A 8 -14.32 -1.92 3.94
C LYS A 8 -13.50 -2.28 5.17
N THR A 9 -12.62 -3.28 5.03
CA THR A 9 -11.75 -3.74 6.12
C THR A 9 -10.81 -2.63 6.59
N ILE A 10 -10.18 -1.93 5.66
CA ILE A 10 -9.28 -0.80 5.94
C ILE A 10 -10.03 0.30 6.67
N ASN A 11 -11.17 0.76 6.13
CA ASN A 11 -11.97 1.82 6.73
C ASN A 11 -12.40 1.47 8.15
N GLN A 12 -12.83 0.22 8.39
CA GLN A 12 -13.24 -0.20 9.73
C GLN A 12 -12.05 -0.18 10.70
N LYS A 13 -10.91 -0.72 10.30
CA LYS A 13 -9.71 -0.76 11.13
C LYS A 13 -9.22 0.64 11.51
N LEU A 14 -9.23 1.57 10.57
CA LEU A 14 -8.79 2.94 10.82
C LEU A 14 -9.81 3.74 11.64
N LYS A 15 -11.10 3.50 11.48
CA LYS A 15 -12.15 4.08 12.36
C LYS A 15 -12.03 3.59 13.80
N ASP A 16 -11.66 2.33 14.00
CA ASP A 16 -11.46 1.75 15.34
C ASP A 16 -10.20 2.29 16.02
N ASN A 17 -9.31 2.93 15.27
CA ASN A 17 -8.03 3.47 15.75
C ASN A 17 -7.85 4.93 15.27
N PRO A 18 -8.68 5.86 15.74
CA PRO A 18 -8.71 7.24 15.21
C PRO A 18 -7.47 8.08 15.54
N SER A 19 -6.64 7.63 16.48
CA SER A 19 -5.40 8.33 16.85
C SER A 19 -4.18 7.90 16.03
N TRP A 20 -4.32 6.89 15.17
CA TRP A 20 -3.23 6.42 14.34
C TRP A 20 -2.82 7.45 13.29
N ASN A 21 -1.50 7.63 13.13
CA ASN A 21 -0.93 8.31 11.98
C ASN A 21 -0.89 7.34 10.79
N THR A 22 -1.47 7.72 9.67
CA THR A 22 -1.60 6.88 8.48
C THR A 22 -0.89 7.52 7.29
N LEU A 23 -0.09 6.73 6.57
CA LEU A 23 0.54 7.11 5.30
C LEU A 23 -0.16 6.39 4.15
N ASP A 24 -0.60 7.14 3.15
CA ASP A 24 -1.12 6.61 1.88
C ASP A 24 -0.04 6.77 0.80
N ILE A 25 0.57 5.64 0.44
CA ILE A 25 1.66 5.58 -0.54
C ILE A 25 1.08 5.46 -1.94
N GLY A 26 1.42 6.41 -2.81
CA GLY A 26 0.84 6.49 -4.14
C GLY A 26 -0.65 6.78 -4.07
N CYS A 27 -1.01 7.83 -3.33
CA CYS A 27 -2.40 8.15 -2.99
C CYS A 27 -3.26 8.55 -4.21
N GLY A 28 -2.67 8.77 -5.37
CA GLY A 28 -3.39 9.15 -6.57
C GLY A 28 -4.20 10.43 -6.33
N TYR A 29 -5.51 10.36 -6.59
CA TYR A 29 -6.43 11.49 -6.37
C TYR A 29 -6.75 11.76 -4.89
N HIS A 30 -6.09 11.06 -3.98
CA HIS A 30 -6.23 11.26 -2.53
C HIS A 30 -7.67 11.04 -2.04
N GLU A 31 -8.28 9.95 -2.45
CA GLU A 31 -9.70 9.65 -2.19
C GLU A 31 -10.06 9.48 -0.72
N PHE A 32 -9.07 9.21 0.15
CA PHE A 32 -9.27 9.05 1.59
C PHE A 32 -9.13 10.36 2.37
N LYS A 33 -8.71 11.45 1.73
CA LYS A 33 -8.55 12.75 2.38
C LYS A 33 -9.87 13.21 3.00
N GLY A 34 -9.82 13.60 4.26
CA GLY A 34 -11.01 13.99 5.03
C GLY A 34 -11.88 12.83 5.51
N LYS A 35 -11.58 11.59 5.15
CA LYS A 35 -12.29 10.37 5.59
C LYS A 35 -11.54 9.58 6.63
N ILE A 36 -10.21 9.69 6.64
CA ILE A 36 -9.30 9.05 7.57
C ILE A 36 -8.58 10.14 8.37
N ASN A 37 -8.56 9.99 9.70
CA ASN A 37 -7.87 10.93 10.56
C ASN A 37 -6.36 10.81 10.42
N ASN A 38 -5.64 11.92 10.58
CA ASN A 38 -4.17 11.96 10.58
C ASN A 38 -3.54 11.26 9.37
N LEU A 39 -4.13 11.49 8.19
CA LEU A 39 -3.68 10.91 6.93
C LEU A 39 -2.74 11.87 6.20
N ILE A 40 -1.58 11.35 5.78
CA ILE A 40 -0.69 11.98 4.81
C ILE A 40 -0.67 11.13 3.56
N GLY A 41 -0.94 11.73 2.41
CA GLY A 41 -0.85 11.09 1.10
C GLY A 41 0.38 11.57 0.34
N ILE A 42 1.17 10.64 -0.17
CA ILE A 42 2.31 10.93 -1.05
C ILE A 42 2.07 10.32 -2.44
N ASP A 43 2.45 11.06 -3.47
CA ASP A 43 2.40 10.59 -4.86
C ASP A 43 3.36 11.42 -5.70
N PRO A 44 4.23 10.80 -6.53
CA PRO A 44 5.20 11.57 -7.34
C PRO A 44 4.58 12.33 -8.51
N TYR A 45 3.35 11.98 -8.93
CA TYR A 45 2.75 12.46 -10.17
C TYR A 45 1.40 13.14 -10.01
N ASN A 46 0.85 13.23 -8.81
CA ASN A 46 -0.50 13.77 -8.61
C ASN A 46 -0.51 14.95 -7.65
N ASP A 47 -1.00 16.09 -8.14
CA ASP A 47 -1.08 17.34 -7.38
C ASP A 47 -2.07 17.27 -6.20
N ALA A 48 -2.96 16.28 -6.18
CA ALA A 48 -3.88 16.08 -5.06
C ALA A 48 -3.20 15.52 -3.81
N ALA A 49 -1.97 14.99 -3.94
CA ALA A 49 -1.19 14.51 -2.81
C ALA A 49 -0.83 15.65 -1.84
N ASP A 50 -0.71 15.33 -0.57
CA ASP A 50 -0.19 16.29 0.43
C ASP A 50 1.27 16.62 0.15
N ILE A 51 2.04 15.63 -0.31
CA ILE A 51 3.45 15.79 -0.67
C ILE A 51 3.71 15.07 -2.00
N CYS A 52 4.14 15.81 -3.00
CA CYS A 52 4.51 15.27 -4.31
C CYS A 52 5.93 14.71 -4.27
N VAL A 53 6.08 13.46 -3.87
CA VAL A 53 7.37 12.78 -3.73
C VAL A 53 7.21 11.28 -3.94
N PRO A 54 8.17 10.60 -4.60
CA PRO A 54 8.19 9.14 -4.62
C PRO A 54 8.55 8.57 -3.23
N LEU A 55 8.09 7.35 -2.95
CA LEU A 55 8.31 6.73 -1.64
C LEU A 55 9.77 6.71 -1.21
N LEU A 56 10.69 6.34 -2.10
CA LEU A 56 12.11 6.23 -1.77
C LEU A 56 12.79 7.55 -1.42
N ASP A 57 12.19 8.69 -1.81
CA ASP A 57 12.69 10.03 -1.50
C ASP A 57 11.95 10.67 -0.32
N TYR A 58 10.99 9.95 0.28
CA TYR A 58 10.22 10.44 1.41
C TYR A 58 10.88 10.04 2.73
N HIS A 59 11.42 11.03 3.44
CA HIS A 59 12.14 10.85 4.69
C HIS A 59 11.57 11.73 5.81
N PRO A 60 10.36 11.42 6.30
CA PRO A 60 9.73 12.18 7.37
C PRO A 60 10.42 11.95 8.73
N GLU A 61 10.28 12.90 9.63
CA GLU A 61 10.68 12.73 11.03
C GLU A 61 9.69 11.84 11.79
N GLU A 62 8.42 11.90 11.41
CA GLU A 62 7.33 11.16 12.01
C GLU A 62 7.33 9.70 11.55
N ARG A 63 6.78 8.83 12.40
CA ARG A 63 6.53 7.42 12.07
C ARG A 63 5.04 7.15 12.03
N TYR A 64 4.68 6.08 11.32
CA TYR A 64 3.30 5.76 11.04
C TYR A 64 2.83 4.49 11.75
N ASP A 65 1.57 4.51 12.19
CA ASP A 65 0.87 3.37 12.81
C ASP A 65 0.13 2.52 11.79
N ALA A 66 -0.18 3.11 10.64
CA ALA A 66 -0.81 2.43 9.53
C ALA A 66 -0.27 2.93 8.18
N MET A 67 -0.25 2.04 7.20
CA MET A 67 0.12 2.36 5.81
C MET A 67 -0.88 1.78 4.84
N LEU A 68 -1.13 2.52 3.77
CA LEU A 68 -1.88 2.08 2.61
C LEU A 68 -0.95 2.09 1.40
N ALA A 69 -0.87 0.98 0.66
CA ALA A 69 -0.19 0.88 -0.62
C ALA A 69 -1.12 0.12 -1.59
N LEU A 70 -2.15 0.82 -2.05
CA LEU A 70 -3.27 0.22 -2.77
C LEU A 70 -3.07 0.25 -4.29
N GLY A 71 -1.96 -0.31 -4.76
CA GLY A 71 -1.59 -0.38 -6.16
C GLY A 71 -0.34 0.41 -6.54
N SER A 72 0.37 0.96 -5.57
CA SER A 72 1.54 1.82 -5.79
C SER A 72 2.87 1.09 -5.79
N ILE A 73 2.99 -0.02 -5.07
CA ILE A 73 4.19 -0.88 -5.04
C ILE A 73 3.97 -2.06 -5.98
N ASN A 74 3.94 -1.80 -7.26
CA ASN A 74 3.47 -2.73 -8.29
C ASN A 74 4.38 -2.78 -9.52
N PHE A 75 5.41 -1.93 -9.59
CA PHE A 75 6.09 -1.61 -10.83
C PHE A 75 7.58 -1.87 -10.77
N GLY A 76 8.11 -2.34 -11.89
CA GLY A 76 9.54 -2.48 -12.09
C GLY A 76 10.10 -3.84 -11.63
N SER A 77 11.37 -3.83 -11.26
CA SER A 77 12.09 -5.04 -10.84
C SER A 77 11.78 -5.46 -9.41
N THR A 78 12.07 -6.71 -9.08
CA THR A 78 11.99 -7.22 -7.71
C THR A 78 12.88 -6.42 -6.75
N ASP A 79 14.05 -5.99 -7.19
CA ASP A 79 14.98 -5.20 -6.37
C ASP A 79 14.37 -3.84 -6.01
N LYS A 80 13.74 -3.17 -6.98
CA LYS A 80 13.04 -1.91 -6.74
C LYS A 80 11.87 -2.08 -5.78
N ILE A 81 11.03 -3.09 -6.02
CA ILE A 81 9.88 -3.40 -5.16
C ILE A 81 10.34 -3.70 -3.74
N PHE A 82 11.37 -4.53 -3.58
CA PHE A 82 11.90 -4.85 -2.26
C PHE A 82 12.46 -3.62 -1.54
N ALA A 83 13.18 -2.75 -2.25
CA ALA A 83 13.68 -1.49 -1.69
C ALA A 83 12.53 -0.58 -1.22
N GLU A 84 11.45 -0.48 -1.98
CA GLU A 84 10.25 0.27 -1.59
C GLU A 84 9.58 -0.33 -0.36
N LEU A 85 9.44 -1.66 -0.29
CA LEU A 85 8.87 -2.35 0.87
C LEU A 85 9.74 -2.15 2.13
N GLU A 86 11.05 -2.29 2.00
CA GLU A 86 12.00 -2.09 3.09
C GLU A 86 11.93 -0.66 3.63
N HIS A 87 11.89 0.32 2.71
CA HIS A 87 11.75 1.72 3.11
C HIS A 87 10.40 1.98 3.80
N ALA A 88 9.29 1.46 3.26
CA ALA A 88 7.97 1.58 3.87
C ALA A 88 7.95 1.00 5.29
N VAL A 89 8.52 -0.18 5.50
CA VAL A 89 8.65 -0.78 6.85
C VAL A 89 9.45 0.12 7.78
N SER A 90 10.52 0.74 7.28
CA SER A 90 11.36 1.65 8.08
C SER A 90 10.63 2.90 8.57
N LEU A 91 9.55 3.30 7.89
CA LEU A 91 8.72 4.45 8.26
C LEU A 91 7.67 4.11 9.32
N CYS A 92 7.53 2.84 9.68
CA CYS A 92 6.49 2.38 10.61
C CYS A 92 6.95 2.39 12.07
N ASN A 93 6.00 2.64 12.95
CA ASN A 93 6.14 2.30 14.37
C ASN A 93 6.10 0.76 14.57
N PRO A 94 6.68 0.24 15.66
CA PRO A 94 6.45 -1.16 16.05
C PRO A 94 4.95 -1.46 16.18
N GLY A 95 4.51 -2.60 15.64
CA GLY A 95 3.11 -2.99 15.65
C GLY A 95 2.21 -2.27 14.61
N ALA A 96 2.79 -1.49 13.71
CA ALA A 96 2.04 -0.83 12.66
C ALA A 96 1.40 -1.83 11.69
N VAL A 97 0.23 -1.50 11.17
CA VAL A 97 -0.53 -2.32 10.22
C VAL A 97 -0.39 -1.73 8.81
N MET A 98 0.04 -2.55 7.87
CA MET A 98 0.29 -2.16 6.49
C MET A 98 -0.69 -2.91 5.56
N PHE A 99 -1.47 -2.15 4.80
CA PHE A 99 -2.47 -2.67 3.87
C PHE A 99 -1.98 -2.53 2.43
N PHE A 100 -1.98 -3.63 1.69
CA PHE A 100 -1.52 -3.67 0.32
C PHE A 100 -2.58 -4.20 -0.63
N ARG A 101 -2.60 -3.66 -1.83
CA ARG A 101 -3.21 -4.27 -3.00
C ARG A 101 -2.19 -4.30 -4.13
N ALA A 102 -2.03 -5.44 -4.74
CA ALA A 102 -1.05 -5.64 -5.81
C ALA A 102 -1.69 -6.31 -7.02
N ASN A 103 -1.09 -6.12 -8.20
CA ASN A 103 -1.53 -6.74 -9.43
C ASN A 103 -0.91 -8.15 -9.54
N PRO A 104 -1.74 -9.22 -9.63
CA PRO A 104 -1.23 -10.58 -9.80
C PRO A 104 -0.83 -10.92 -11.26
N GLY A 105 -0.44 -9.94 -12.04
CA GLY A 105 -0.06 -10.13 -13.45
C GLY A 105 -1.21 -10.12 -14.44
N LEU A 106 -2.39 -9.73 -14.01
CA LEU A 106 -3.54 -9.60 -14.90
C LEU A 106 -3.44 -8.33 -15.75
N PRO A 107 -3.94 -8.36 -17.01
CA PRO A 107 -4.01 -7.18 -17.85
C PRO A 107 -4.77 -6.03 -17.16
N HIS A 108 -4.30 -4.82 -17.32
CA HIS A 108 -5.02 -3.65 -16.85
C HIS A 108 -6.15 -3.30 -17.82
N ASP A 109 -7.32 -2.90 -17.30
CA ASP A 109 -8.51 -2.63 -18.12
C ASP A 109 -8.41 -1.36 -18.97
N LYS A 110 -7.36 -0.54 -18.75
CA LYS A 110 -7.17 0.70 -19.50
C LYS A 110 -6.04 0.55 -20.49
N ASP A 111 -6.33 0.78 -21.77
CA ASP A 111 -5.33 0.77 -22.86
C ASP A 111 -4.15 1.69 -22.58
N GLU A 112 -4.40 2.82 -21.89
CA GLU A 112 -3.41 3.79 -21.47
C GLU A 112 -2.35 3.22 -20.51
N SER A 113 -2.63 2.07 -19.90
CA SER A 113 -1.72 1.41 -18.96
C SER A 113 -0.90 0.28 -19.60
N ASN A 114 -1.09 -0.02 -20.88
CA ASN A 114 -0.40 -1.13 -21.57
C ASN A 114 1.12 -0.96 -21.65
N TRP A 115 1.62 0.26 -21.51
CA TRP A 115 3.04 0.56 -21.47
C TRP A 115 3.67 0.41 -20.07
N ILE A 116 2.85 0.20 -19.03
CA ILE A 116 3.31 0.05 -17.66
C ILE A 116 3.68 -1.40 -17.40
N SER A 117 4.91 -1.65 -16.98
CA SER A 117 5.36 -2.97 -16.57
C SER A 117 4.97 -3.25 -15.11
N PHE A 118 3.93 -4.06 -14.92
CA PHE A 118 3.54 -4.55 -13.60
C PHE A 118 4.35 -5.79 -13.23
N TYR A 119 4.79 -5.85 -11.98
CA TYR A 119 5.33 -7.07 -11.42
C TYR A 119 4.16 -8.03 -11.10
N PRO A 120 4.23 -9.31 -11.51
CA PRO A 120 3.17 -10.29 -11.23
C PRO A 120 3.25 -10.80 -9.80
N TRP A 121 2.63 -10.12 -8.88
CA TRP A 121 2.58 -10.50 -7.47
C TRP A 121 1.84 -11.83 -7.26
N ASP A 122 2.38 -12.69 -6.40
CA ASP A 122 1.72 -13.89 -5.90
C ASP A 122 1.92 -14.05 -4.39
N ALA A 123 1.23 -15.03 -3.79
CA ALA A 123 1.30 -15.27 -2.36
C ALA A 123 2.71 -15.67 -1.90
N ASN A 124 3.45 -16.41 -2.72
CA ASN A 124 4.84 -16.79 -2.40
C ASN A 124 5.75 -15.58 -2.30
N PHE A 125 5.59 -14.60 -3.20
CA PHE A 125 6.36 -13.36 -3.16
C PHE A 125 6.04 -12.54 -1.90
N VAL A 126 4.75 -12.47 -1.52
CA VAL A 126 4.32 -11.81 -0.27
C VAL A 126 4.97 -12.45 0.95
N VAL A 127 4.94 -13.78 1.03
CA VAL A 127 5.53 -14.54 2.14
C VAL A 127 7.04 -14.35 2.20
N ASN A 128 7.73 -14.44 1.07
CA ASN A 128 9.17 -14.28 1.00
C ASN A 128 9.63 -12.88 1.42
N CYS A 129 8.94 -11.84 0.95
CA CYS A 129 9.25 -10.46 1.35
C CYS A 129 8.99 -10.24 2.84
N ALA A 130 7.88 -10.73 3.36
CA ALA A 130 7.54 -10.61 4.78
C ALA A 130 8.59 -11.29 5.67
N ASP A 131 9.05 -12.47 5.28
CA ASP A 131 10.08 -13.22 6.00
C ASP A 131 11.42 -12.44 6.02
N GLN A 132 11.85 -11.93 4.88
CA GLN A 132 13.10 -11.16 4.77
C GLN A 132 13.03 -9.84 5.54
N LEU A 133 11.87 -9.18 5.58
CA LEU A 133 11.68 -7.91 6.29
C LEU A 133 11.34 -8.10 7.77
N GLY A 134 11.09 -9.32 8.23
CA GLY A 134 10.79 -9.62 9.61
C GLY A 134 9.41 -9.10 10.06
N VAL A 135 8.46 -9.01 9.15
CA VAL A 135 7.08 -8.61 9.47
C VAL A 135 6.16 -9.82 9.57
N ASP A 136 5.07 -9.68 10.33
CA ASP A 136 4.04 -10.71 10.43
C ASP A 136 3.00 -10.54 9.33
N ILE A 137 2.52 -11.64 8.76
CA ILE A 137 1.43 -11.65 7.81
C ILE A 137 0.12 -11.82 8.58
N LEU A 138 -0.80 -10.86 8.44
CA LEU A 138 -2.12 -10.92 9.06
C LEU A 138 -3.19 -11.46 8.13
N ASP A 139 -3.07 -11.22 6.83
CA ASP A 139 -4.04 -11.67 5.82
C ASP A 139 -3.38 -11.75 4.43
N ILE A 140 -3.78 -12.72 3.63
CA ILE A 140 -3.51 -12.78 2.19
C ILE A 140 -4.77 -13.34 1.52
N ARG A 141 -5.33 -12.60 0.57
CA ARG A 141 -6.51 -13.04 -0.18
C ARG A 141 -6.64 -12.34 -1.53
N THR A 142 -7.49 -12.87 -2.40
CA THR A 142 -7.93 -12.17 -3.60
C THR A 142 -9.04 -11.19 -3.23
N ASP A 143 -8.85 -9.92 -3.59
CA ASP A 143 -9.88 -8.89 -3.40
C ASP A 143 -11.03 -9.11 -4.38
N SER A 144 -12.26 -8.85 -3.94
CA SER A 144 -13.48 -8.99 -4.73
C SER A 144 -13.55 -8.04 -5.93
N HIS A 145 -12.69 -7.03 -5.98
CA HIS A 145 -12.62 -6.10 -7.09
C HIS A 145 -11.41 -6.41 -7.98
N LYS A 146 -11.68 -6.79 -9.24
CA LYS A 146 -10.66 -7.04 -10.27
C LYS A 146 -9.60 -8.09 -9.91
N ASN A 147 -9.94 -9.03 -9.03
CA ASN A 147 -9.06 -10.12 -8.60
C ASN A 147 -7.66 -9.65 -8.18
N ARG A 148 -7.56 -8.48 -7.56
CA ARG A 148 -6.29 -7.99 -7.03
C ARG A 148 -5.86 -8.82 -5.82
N LEU A 149 -4.55 -8.99 -5.66
CA LEU A 149 -3.98 -9.58 -4.46
C LEU A 149 -4.05 -8.54 -3.33
N TYR A 150 -4.73 -8.89 -2.25
CA TYR A 150 -4.81 -8.10 -1.03
C TYR A 150 -4.06 -8.79 0.09
N PHE A 151 -3.22 -8.07 0.78
CA PHE A 151 -2.52 -8.62 1.94
C PHE A 151 -2.26 -7.56 3.00
N VAL A 152 -2.10 -8.01 4.22
CA VAL A 152 -1.89 -7.16 5.39
C VAL A 152 -0.69 -7.66 6.18
N TRP A 153 0.22 -6.76 6.49
CA TRP A 153 1.37 -7.02 7.35
C TRP A 153 1.28 -6.24 8.66
N ARG A 154 2.00 -6.73 9.66
CA ARG A 154 2.24 -6.01 10.91
C ARG A 154 3.73 -5.99 11.19
N THR A 155 4.26 -4.79 11.47
CA THR A 155 5.66 -4.63 11.91
C THR A 155 5.84 -5.16 13.34
N LYS A 156 7.03 -5.61 13.67
CA LYS A 156 7.39 -6.08 15.02
C LYS A 156 7.86 -4.97 15.89
#